data_594d24670864fdfc2d03a1a7aa808438
#
_entry.id   594d24670864fdfc2d03a1a7aa808438
#
_cell.length_a   1.000
_cell.length_b   1.000
_cell.length_c   1.000
_cell.angle_alpha   90.00
_cell.angle_beta   90.00
_cell.angle_gamma   90.00
#
_symmetry.space_group_name_H-M   'P 1'
#
loop_
_entity.id
_entity.type
_entity.pdbx_description
1 polymer ?
#
loop_
_entity_poly.entity_id
_entity_poly.type
_entity_poly.pdbx_seq_one_letter_code
_entity_poly.pdbx_strand_id
1 'polypeptide(L)'
;MASSTRGDKRHVVATADELSDGQRKIVKVDGREIGIFNIGGDLYGLRNICPHRTGPLCLGRLRPLVVWEDTEMSYDRENEILKCPWHQYEFDIKTGICIVDPEMKVRSYRVEQEEDEVVVYT
;
A
#
# COMPACT_ATOMS: atom_id res chain seq x y z
N MET A 1 22.21 5.86 -3.51
CA MET A 1 21.55 6.02 -3.72
C MET A 1 20.61 5.78 -3.78
N ALA A 2 20.91 6.10 -3.73
CA ALA A 2 19.81 5.97 -3.50
C ALA A 2 18.80 5.60 -4.32
N SER A 3 18.18 4.80 -4.10
CA SER A 3 17.05 4.44 -4.85
C SER A 3 16.07 5.60 -4.86
N SER A 4 15.50 5.86 -5.99
CA SER A 4 14.50 6.90 -6.12
C SER A 4 13.27 6.62 -5.27
N THR A 5 13.07 5.37 -4.86
CA THR A 5 11.92 5.02 -4.03
C THR A 5 12.02 5.54 -2.62
N ARG A 6 13.20 5.90 -2.19
CA ARG A 6 13.37 6.42 -0.84
C ARG A 6 12.95 7.87 -0.72
N GLY A 7 13.15 8.65 -1.76
CA GLY A 7 12.71 10.01 -1.78
C GLY A 7 13.30 10.89 -0.70
N ASP A 8 13.60 12.11 -1.08
CA ASP A 8 14.10 13.11 -0.14
C ASP A 8 13.07 14.17 0.16
N LYS A 9 12.01 14.22 -0.63
CA LYS A 9 10.98 15.24 -0.45
C LYS A 9 9.96 14.77 0.57
N ARG A 10 9.76 15.60 1.57
CA ARG A 10 8.86 15.34 2.67
C ARG A 10 7.52 16.05 2.40
N HIS A 11 6.43 15.28 2.45
CA HIS A 11 5.09 15.84 2.23
C HIS A 11 4.17 15.43 3.36
N VAL A 12 3.62 16.42 4.06
CA VAL A 12 2.60 16.16 5.07
C VAL A 12 1.27 15.95 4.35
N VAL A 13 0.66 14.79 4.51
CA VAL A 13 -0.53 14.43 3.72
C VAL A 13 -1.77 14.23 4.57
N ALA A 14 -1.62 14.09 5.89
CA ALA A 14 -2.75 13.88 6.78
C ALA A 14 -2.32 14.14 8.21
N THR A 15 -3.29 14.19 9.11
CA THR A 15 -3.00 14.12 10.54
C THR A 15 -3.16 12.67 10.98
N ALA A 16 -2.51 12.31 12.09
CA ALA A 16 -2.52 10.93 12.55
C ALA A 16 -3.93 10.42 12.87
N ASP A 17 -4.80 11.29 13.37
CA ASP A 17 -6.17 10.90 13.70
C ASP A 17 -7.05 10.72 12.47
N GLU A 18 -6.64 11.22 11.30
CA GLU A 18 -7.37 10.97 10.07
C GLU A 18 -7.12 9.58 9.49
N LEU A 19 -6.13 8.87 10.01
CA LEU A 19 -5.71 7.60 9.43
C LEU A 19 -5.44 6.60 10.55
N SER A 20 -6.51 6.09 11.15
CA SER A 20 -6.38 5.08 12.19
C SER A 20 -6.24 3.68 11.60
N ASP A 21 -5.94 2.71 12.46
CA ASP A 21 -5.71 1.33 12.05
C ASP A 21 -6.84 0.83 11.13
N GLY A 22 -6.47 0.23 10.01
CA GLY A 22 -7.41 -0.30 9.05
C GLY A 22 -7.92 0.72 8.04
N GLN A 23 -7.53 1.97 8.18
CA GLN A 23 -7.99 3.03 7.27
C GLN A 23 -6.96 3.33 6.19
N ARG A 24 -7.44 3.94 5.12
CA ARG A 24 -6.61 4.39 4.02
C ARG A 24 -7.04 5.77 3.57
N LYS A 25 -6.12 6.46 2.91
CA LYS A 25 -6.40 7.77 2.32
C LYS A 25 -5.66 7.87 0.99
N ILE A 26 -6.35 8.35 -0.04
CA ILE A 26 -5.72 8.62 -1.34
C ILE A 26 -5.33 10.09 -1.34
N VAL A 27 -4.04 10.36 -1.58
CA VAL A 27 -3.53 11.72 -1.63
C VAL A 27 -2.83 11.95 -2.96
N LYS A 28 -2.77 13.22 -3.37
CA LYS A 28 -2.10 13.58 -4.60
C LYS A 28 -0.85 14.36 -4.26
N VAL A 29 0.31 13.86 -4.68
CA VAL A 29 1.61 14.46 -4.40
C VAL A 29 2.38 14.57 -5.71
N ASP A 30 2.76 15.79 -6.09
CA ASP A 30 3.51 16.06 -7.31
C ASP A 30 2.86 15.42 -8.55
N GLY A 31 1.53 15.50 -8.63
CA GLY A 31 0.77 14.99 -9.77
C GLY A 31 0.52 13.50 -9.75
N ARG A 32 0.95 12.79 -8.71
CA ARG A 32 0.75 11.35 -8.58
C ARG A 32 -0.20 11.05 -7.43
N GLU A 33 -1.11 10.11 -7.66
CA GLU A 33 -1.98 9.64 -6.59
C GLU A 33 -1.29 8.53 -5.83
N ILE A 34 -1.27 8.66 -4.52
CA ILE A 34 -0.64 7.70 -3.60
C ILE A 34 -1.67 7.30 -2.57
N GLY A 35 -1.84 5.99 -2.37
CA GLY A 35 -2.68 5.48 -1.30
C GLY A 35 -1.84 5.27 -0.06
N ILE A 36 -2.28 5.84 1.05
CA ILE A 36 -1.63 5.70 2.34
C ILE A 36 -2.49 4.76 3.17
N PHE A 37 -1.87 3.73 3.75
CA PHE A 37 -2.57 2.70 4.51
C PHE A 37 -2.00 2.61 5.91
N ASN A 38 -2.89 2.50 6.89
CA ASN A 38 -2.49 2.18 8.26
C ASN A 38 -2.93 0.75 8.54
N ILE A 39 -1.96 -0.13 8.78
CA ILE A 39 -2.23 -1.54 9.04
C ILE A 39 -1.53 -1.93 10.34
N GLY A 40 -2.31 -2.14 11.37
CA GLY A 40 -1.77 -2.51 12.67
C GLY A 40 -0.91 -1.44 13.31
N GLY A 41 -1.08 -0.18 12.92
CA GLY A 41 -0.28 0.93 13.43
C GLY A 41 0.91 1.28 12.54
N ASP A 42 1.21 0.46 11.54
CA ASP A 42 2.29 0.73 10.60
C ASP A 42 1.75 1.39 9.33
N LEU A 43 2.49 2.33 8.79
CA LEU A 43 2.06 3.11 7.63
C LEU A 43 2.78 2.68 6.37
N TYR A 44 2.00 2.53 5.29
CA TYR A 44 2.52 2.12 3.99
C TYR A 44 1.94 3.00 2.90
N GLY A 45 2.72 3.22 1.84
CA GLY A 45 2.27 4.00 0.71
C GLY A 45 2.50 3.26 -0.60
N LEU A 46 1.49 3.24 -1.45
CA LEU A 46 1.58 2.66 -2.78
C LEU A 46 1.02 3.64 -3.80
N ARG A 47 1.63 3.66 -4.98
CA ARG A 47 1.09 4.46 -6.07
C ARG A 47 -0.28 3.89 -6.47
N ASN A 48 -1.25 4.77 -6.72
CA ASN A 48 -2.62 4.35 -7.03
C ASN A 48 -2.77 4.00 -8.51
N ILE A 49 -1.90 3.13 -9.00
CA ILE A 49 -1.95 2.62 -10.37
C ILE A 49 -1.57 1.15 -10.34
N CYS A 50 -2.49 0.30 -10.79
CA CYS A 50 -2.19 -1.12 -10.93
C CYS A 50 -1.24 -1.30 -12.11
N PRO A 51 -0.08 -1.92 -11.93
CA PRO A 51 0.87 -2.08 -13.03
C PRO A 51 0.35 -2.97 -14.17
N HIS A 52 -0.69 -3.76 -13.90
CA HIS A 52 -1.28 -4.62 -14.91
C HIS A 52 -2.06 -3.82 -15.96
N ARG A 53 -2.97 -2.94 -15.52
CA ARG A 53 -3.86 -2.22 -16.44
C ARG A 53 -4.14 -0.79 -16.01
N THR A 54 -3.27 -0.21 -15.21
CA THR A 54 -3.39 1.17 -14.75
C THR A 54 -4.68 1.48 -13.98
N GLY A 55 -5.35 0.46 -13.44
CA GLY A 55 -6.53 0.66 -12.62
C GLY A 55 -6.20 1.30 -11.28
N PRO A 56 -7.21 1.80 -10.56
CA PRO A 56 -7.00 2.48 -9.28
C PRO A 56 -6.76 1.47 -8.15
N LEU A 57 -5.55 0.96 -8.07
CA LEU A 57 -5.16 -0.10 -7.16
C LEU A 57 -5.56 0.17 -5.71
N CYS A 58 -5.32 1.40 -5.25
CA CYS A 58 -5.51 1.74 -3.84
C CYS A 58 -6.98 1.84 -3.43
N LEU A 59 -7.90 1.73 -4.36
CA LEU A 59 -9.34 1.62 -4.07
C LEU A 59 -9.76 0.16 -3.93
N GLY A 60 -8.84 -0.77 -4.06
CA GLY A 60 -9.13 -2.18 -4.00
C GLY A 60 -9.46 -2.66 -2.59
N ARG A 61 -9.82 -3.93 -2.50
CA ARG A 61 -10.20 -4.56 -1.24
C ARG A 61 -8.99 -5.03 -0.47
N LEU A 62 -8.98 -4.76 0.83
CA LEU A 62 -7.96 -5.32 1.73
C LEU A 62 -8.35 -6.75 2.08
N ARG A 63 -7.37 -7.64 2.05
CA ARG A 63 -7.59 -9.06 2.30
C ARG A 63 -6.45 -9.65 3.10
N PRO A 64 -6.70 -10.75 3.83
CA PRO A 64 -5.60 -11.52 4.40
C PRO A 64 -4.92 -12.35 3.33
N LEU A 65 -3.70 -12.78 3.61
CA LEU A 65 -3.01 -13.75 2.77
C LEU A 65 -3.60 -15.12 3.03
N VAL A 66 -4.01 -15.82 1.97
CA VAL A 66 -4.52 -17.18 2.08
C VAL A 66 -3.34 -18.15 2.07
N VAL A 67 -3.25 -18.96 3.11
CA VAL A 67 -2.16 -19.92 3.28
C VAL A 67 -2.74 -21.33 3.31
N TRP A 68 -2.13 -22.22 2.54
CA TRP A 68 -2.52 -23.63 2.51
C TRP A 68 -1.43 -24.46 3.18
N GLU A 69 -1.83 -25.31 4.14
CA GLU A 69 -0.96 -26.28 4.75
C GLU A 69 -1.65 -27.65 4.63
N ASP A 70 -1.02 -28.55 3.90
CA ASP A 70 -1.62 -29.84 3.56
C ASP A 70 -2.97 -29.59 2.86
N THR A 71 -4.07 -29.95 3.50
CA THR A 71 -5.39 -29.74 2.94
C THR A 71 -6.17 -28.66 3.67
N GLU A 72 -5.53 -27.96 4.59
CA GLU A 72 -6.18 -26.93 5.37
C GLU A 72 -5.85 -25.54 4.86
N MET A 73 -6.88 -24.70 4.74
CA MET A 73 -6.73 -23.31 4.36
C MET A 73 -6.77 -22.47 5.62
N SER A 74 -5.86 -21.52 5.72
CA SER A 74 -5.88 -20.55 6.82
C SER A 74 -5.61 -19.16 6.27
N TYR A 75 -5.83 -18.15 7.12
CA TYR A 75 -5.59 -16.77 6.75
C TYR A 75 -4.49 -16.20 7.63
N ASP A 76 -3.59 -15.47 6.99
CA ASP A 76 -2.47 -14.84 7.65
C ASP A 76 -2.36 -13.39 7.17
N ARG A 77 -1.58 -12.57 7.87
CA ARG A 77 -1.31 -11.20 7.45
C ARG A 77 -2.60 -10.44 7.10
N GLU A 78 -3.51 -10.38 8.07
CA GLU A 78 -4.82 -9.77 7.87
C GLU A 78 -4.69 -8.31 7.39
N ASN A 79 -5.47 -7.96 6.36
CA ASN A 79 -5.48 -6.62 5.76
C ASN A 79 -4.17 -6.20 5.11
N GLU A 80 -3.24 -7.12 4.87
CA GLU A 80 -1.95 -6.76 4.26
C GLU A 80 -1.90 -6.98 2.75
N ILE A 81 -2.95 -7.56 2.18
CA ILE A 81 -3.03 -7.83 0.75
C ILE A 81 -4.08 -6.91 0.13
N LEU A 82 -3.70 -6.23 -0.94
CA LEU A 82 -4.56 -5.29 -1.64
C LEU A 82 -4.94 -5.89 -2.99
N LYS A 83 -6.25 -6.04 -3.22
CA LYS A 83 -6.76 -6.65 -4.44
C LYS A 83 -7.22 -5.57 -5.40
N CYS A 84 -6.60 -5.53 -6.59
CA CYS A 84 -6.94 -4.54 -7.60
C CYS A 84 -8.40 -4.70 -8.03
N PRO A 85 -9.20 -3.62 -8.05
CA PRO A 85 -10.62 -3.74 -8.36
C PRO A 85 -10.91 -4.12 -9.81
N TRP A 86 -9.96 -3.90 -10.74
CA TRP A 86 -10.24 -4.15 -12.16
C TRP A 86 -10.01 -5.59 -12.57
N HIS A 87 -8.87 -6.18 -12.21
CA HIS A 87 -8.53 -7.52 -12.67
C HIS A 87 -8.22 -8.49 -11.54
N GLN A 88 -8.49 -8.08 -10.32
CA GLN A 88 -8.38 -8.95 -9.15
C GLN A 88 -6.96 -9.40 -8.82
N TYR A 89 -5.93 -8.74 -9.37
CA TYR A 89 -4.55 -9.02 -8.96
C TYR A 89 -4.34 -8.59 -7.52
N GLU A 90 -3.62 -9.40 -6.77
CA GLU A 90 -3.37 -9.14 -5.35
C GLU A 90 -1.92 -8.71 -5.14
N PHE A 91 -1.74 -7.66 -4.37
CA PHE A 91 -0.42 -7.09 -4.08
C PHE A 91 -0.18 -7.04 -2.58
N ASP A 92 1.06 -7.32 -2.20
CA ASP A 92 1.50 -7.15 -0.81
C ASP A 92 1.68 -5.66 -0.55
N ILE A 93 0.91 -5.11 0.39
CA ILE A 93 0.97 -3.68 0.68
C ILE A 93 2.35 -3.27 1.20
N LYS A 94 3.01 -4.14 1.95
CA LYS A 94 4.31 -3.83 2.54
C LYS A 94 5.41 -3.69 1.52
N THR A 95 5.33 -4.42 0.42
CA THR A 95 6.40 -4.46 -0.58
C THR A 95 5.98 -3.92 -1.94
N GLY A 96 4.69 -3.90 -2.23
CA GLY A 96 4.18 -3.55 -3.56
C GLY A 96 4.29 -4.68 -4.58
N ILE A 97 4.68 -5.87 -4.16
CA ILE A 97 4.92 -6.99 -5.06
C ILE A 97 3.65 -7.81 -5.25
N CYS A 98 3.34 -8.17 -6.50
CA CYS A 98 2.19 -9.01 -6.81
C CYS A 98 2.39 -10.42 -6.26
N ILE A 99 1.33 -10.97 -5.63
CA ILE A 99 1.42 -12.28 -4.99
C ILE A 99 1.66 -13.41 -5.99
N VAL A 100 0.96 -13.37 -7.14
CA VAL A 100 1.05 -14.45 -8.12
C VAL A 100 2.10 -14.21 -9.19
N ASP A 101 2.61 -13.00 -9.31
CA ASP A 101 3.61 -12.64 -10.31
C ASP A 101 4.61 -11.66 -9.69
N PRO A 102 5.68 -12.18 -9.05
CA PRO A 102 6.64 -11.31 -8.35
C PRO A 102 7.39 -10.32 -9.23
N GLU A 103 7.34 -10.48 -10.55
CA GLU A 103 7.94 -9.51 -11.45
C GLU A 103 7.06 -8.28 -11.62
N MET A 104 5.78 -8.39 -11.28
CA MET A 104 4.85 -7.28 -11.34
C MET A 104 4.82 -6.58 -9.99
N LYS A 105 5.18 -5.32 -9.96
CA LYS A 105 5.18 -4.56 -8.70
C LYS A 105 4.72 -3.14 -8.93
N VAL A 106 4.07 -2.61 -7.90
CA VAL A 106 3.66 -1.21 -7.86
C VAL A 106 4.70 -0.44 -7.04
N ARG A 107 4.88 0.82 -7.38
CA ARG A 107 5.82 1.66 -6.64
C ARG A 107 5.34 1.85 -5.20
N SER A 108 6.23 1.63 -4.24
CA SER A 108 5.95 1.87 -2.83
C SER A 108 6.67 3.14 -2.38
N TYR A 109 6.17 3.76 -1.32
CA TYR A 109 6.73 4.98 -0.77
C TYR A 109 6.91 4.80 0.73
N ARG A 110 7.95 5.43 1.26
CA ARG A 110 8.12 5.48 2.70
C ARG A 110 7.11 6.44 3.29
N VAL A 111 6.38 5.96 4.30
CA VAL A 111 5.39 6.77 5.02
C VAL A 111 5.67 6.64 6.50
N GLU A 112 5.72 7.76 7.20
CA GLU A 112 6.02 7.78 8.62
C GLU A 112 5.07 8.72 9.35
N GLN A 113 4.83 8.43 10.61
CA GLN A 113 4.15 9.35 11.48
C GLN A 113 5.20 10.18 12.22
N GLU A 114 5.10 11.49 12.08
CA GLU A 114 5.98 12.43 12.75
C GLU A 114 5.11 13.31 13.64
N GLU A 115 5.16 13.08 14.94
CA GLU A 115 4.27 13.71 15.91
C GLU A 115 2.83 13.39 15.55
N ASP A 116 2.01 14.37 15.21
CA ASP A 116 0.60 14.16 14.83
C ASP A 116 0.39 14.15 13.33
N GLU A 117 1.47 14.11 12.55
CA GLU A 117 1.38 14.21 11.10
C GLU A 117 1.77 12.93 10.42
N VAL A 118 1.06 12.62 9.34
CA VAL A 118 1.41 11.51 8.45
C VAL A 118 2.19 12.12 7.29
N VAL A 119 3.39 11.61 7.06
CA VAL A 119 4.34 12.16 6.09
C VAL A 119 4.71 11.09 5.08
N VAL A 120 4.62 11.44 3.79
CA VAL A 120 5.10 10.57 2.72
C VAL A 120 6.36 11.18 2.12
N TYR A 121 7.32 10.32 1.77
CA TYR A 121 8.59 10.73 1.17
C TYR A 121 8.64 10.29 -0.29
N THR A 122 8.85 11.26 -1.19
CA THR A 122 8.89 10.97 -2.64
C THR A 122 10.21 11.33 -3.31
#